data_9ae6e5cb06b3227e5251115bcc72c26c
#
_entry.id   9ae6e5cb06b3227e5251115bcc72c26c
#
_cell.length_a   1.000
_cell.length_b   1.000
_cell.length_c   1.000
_cell.angle_alpha   90.00
_cell.angle_beta   90.00
_cell.angle_gamma   90.00
#
_symmetry.space_group_name_H-M   'P 1'
#
loop_
_entity.id
_entity.type
_entity.pdbx_description
1 polymer ?
#
loop_
_entity_poly.entity_id
_entity_poly.type
_entity_poly.pdbx_seq_one_letter_code
_entity_poly.pdbx_strand_id
1 'polypeptide(L)' 'MDTRGEVMGRSSSALAAPLAFSITEFCVLHRISRAHFYNLAKAGLGPRVMDVRGRKLISQEAAADWRHERERAG' A
#
# COMPACT_ATOMS: atom_id res chain seq x y z
N MET A 1 18.33 20.62 19.33
CA MET A 1 18.08 20.26 19.40
C MET A 1 17.77 19.91 19.17
N ASP A 2 17.61 19.84 18.82
CA ASP A 2 17.22 19.31 18.67
C ASP A 2 16.83 18.91 18.38
N THR A 3 16.78 19.09 18.31
CA THR A 3 16.38 18.58 18.19
C THR A 3 16.01 18.26 17.94
N ARG A 4 16.00 18.40 17.95
CA ARG A 4 15.60 17.94 17.74
C ARG A 4 15.11 17.51 17.37
N GLY A 5 15.15 17.57 17.44
CA GLY A 5 14.57 16.97 17.16
C GLY A 5 14.23 16.76 16.68
N GLU A 6 14.38 16.81 16.49
CA GLU A 6 14.09 16.38 16.18
C GLU A 6 13.67 15.83 15.88
N VAL A 7 13.85 16.07 15.94
CA VAL A 7 13.42 15.40 15.73
C VAL A 7 13.01 15.00 15.45
N MET A 8 13.04 15.10 15.37
CA MET A 8 12.61 14.57 15.09
C MET A 8 12.24 14.14 14.70
N GLY A 9 12.36 14.13 14.76
CA GLY A 9 11.86 13.54 14.38
C GLY A 9 11.58 13.22 14.00
N ARG A 10 11.83 13.15 13.83
CA ARG A 10 11.50 12.72 13.45
C ARG A 10 10.98 12.08 13.44
N SER A 11 11.67 11.94 13.57
CA SER A 11 11.02 10.88 13.40
C SER A 11 10.00 10.97 12.71
N SER A 12 9.87 11.51 12.33
CA SER A 12 8.73 11.62 11.57
C SER A 12 8.87 11.13 10.15
N SER A 13 10.05 11.10 9.59
CA SER A 13 10.21 10.58 8.25
C SER A 13 9.85 9.11 8.18
N ALA A 14 10.15 8.37 9.22
CA ALA A 14 9.76 6.98 9.30
C ALA A 14 8.25 6.88 9.27
N LEU A 15 7.56 7.87 9.78
CA LEU A 15 6.10 7.89 9.81
C LEU A 15 5.50 8.27 8.47
N ALA A 16 6.33 8.77 7.55
CA ALA A 16 5.83 9.15 6.24
C ALA A 16 5.63 7.95 5.32
N ALA A 17 6.11 6.78 5.71
CA ALA A 17 6.01 5.59 4.89
C ALA A 17 5.22 4.51 5.62
N PRO A 18 3.91 4.46 5.44
CA PRO A 18 3.10 3.46 6.12
C PRO A 18 3.50 2.05 5.67
N LEU A 19 3.37 1.11 6.58
CA LEU A 19 3.69 -0.29 6.30
C LEU A 19 2.56 -1.00 5.56
N ALA A 20 1.37 -0.44 5.59
CA ALA A 20 0.23 -1.04 4.92
C ALA A 20 -0.75 0.05 4.51
N PHE A 21 -1.57 -0.27 3.54
CA PHE A 21 -2.54 0.66 2.96
C PHE A 21 -3.92 0.06 3.04
N SER A 22 -4.93 0.90 3.23
CA SER A 22 -6.30 0.46 2.99
C SER A 22 -6.48 0.26 1.48
N ILE A 23 -7.56 -0.41 1.09
CA ILE A 23 -7.85 -0.58 -0.34
C ILE A 23 -7.99 0.77 -1.03
N THR A 24 -8.69 1.71 -0.39
CA THR A 24 -8.85 3.05 -0.95
C THR A 24 -7.51 3.75 -1.14
N GLU A 25 -6.65 3.69 -0.11
CA GLU A 25 -5.32 4.30 -0.21
C GLU A 25 -4.49 3.67 -1.31
N PHE A 26 -4.52 2.34 -1.40
CA PHE A 26 -3.81 1.62 -2.45
C PHE A 26 -4.26 2.11 -3.82
N CYS A 27 -5.56 2.19 -4.02
CA CYS A 27 -6.10 2.61 -5.32
C CYS A 27 -5.67 4.03 -5.67
N VAL A 28 -5.75 4.95 -4.71
CA VAL A 28 -5.33 6.33 -4.95
C VAL A 28 -3.86 6.40 -5.32
N LEU A 29 -3.03 5.72 -4.56
CA LEU A 29 -1.59 5.76 -4.77
C LEU A 29 -1.18 5.11 -6.09
N HIS A 30 -1.92 4.11 -6.52
CA HIS A 30 -1.59 3.40 -7.75
C HIS A 30 -2.44 3.85 -8.95
N ARG A 31 -3.22 4.89 -8.76
CA ARG A 31 -3.95 5.54 -9.84
C ARG A 31 -4.96 4.63 -10.52
N ILE A 32 -5.64 3.78 -9.76
CA ILE A 32 -6.71 2.94 -10.29
C ILE A 32 -7.98 3.20 -9.50
N SER A 33 -9.12 2.93 -10.12
CA SER A 33 -10.41 3.06 -9.44
C SER A 33 -10.64 1.84 -8.54
N ARG A 34 -11.54 2.00 -7.58
CA ARG A 34 -11.92 0.87 -6.73
C ARG A 34 -12.58 -0.23 -7.56
N ALA A 35 -13.39 0.15 -8.52
CA ALA A 35 -14.04 -0.83 -9.41
C ALA A 35 -12.98 -1.63 -10.17
N HIS A 36 -11.97 -0.95 -10.67
CA HIS A 36 -10.87 -1.63 -11.37
C HIS A 36 -10.13 -2.59 -10.44
N PHE A 37 -9.89 -2.13 -9.20
CA PHE A 37 -9.24 -2.98 -8.20
C PHE A 37 -10.01 -4.27 -7.99
N TYR A 38 -11.32 -4.18 -7.79
CA TYR A 38 -12.14 -5.37 -7.54
C TYR A 38 -12.22 -6.27 -8.77
N ASN A 39 -12.21 -5.70 -9.96
CA ASN A 39 -12.15 -6.50 -11.18
C ASN A 39 -10.84 -7.26 -11.27
N LEU A 40 -9.72 -6.62 -10.93
CA LEU A 40 -8.44 -7.30 -10.89
C LEU A 40 -8.45 -8.43 -9.86
N ALA A 41 -9.00 -8.16 -8.68
CA ALA A 41 -9.07 -9.17 -7.63
C ALA A 41 -9.85 -10.39 -8.09
N LYS A 42 -10.98 -10.19 -8.76
CA LYS A 42 -11.79 -11.28 -9.29
C LYS A 42 -11.03 -12.10 -10.31
N ALA A 43 -10.19 -11.46 -11.09
CA ALA A 43 -9.42 -12.13 -12.13
C ALA A 43 -8.15 -12.79 -11.58
N GLY A 44 -7.90 -12.66 -10.28
CA GLY A 44 -6.67 -13.20 -9.68
C GLY A 44 -5.45 -12.37 -10.00
N LEU A 45 -5.63 -11.12 -10.39
CA LEU A 45 -4.53 -10.25 -10.81
C LEU A 45 -4.29 -9.10 -9.83
N GLY A 46 -4.97 -9.10 -8.70
CA GLY A 46 -4.80 -8.05 -7.69
C GLY A 46 -3.67 -8.38 -6.73
N PRO A 47 -3.31 -7.43 -5.86
CA PRO A 47 -2.30 -7.69 -4.84
C PRO A 47 -2.84 -8.57 -3.74
N ARG A 48 -1.94 -9.16 -2.96
CA ARG A 48 -2.34 -9.90 -1.77
C ARG A 48 -2.97 -8.93 -0.78
N VAL A 49 -4.06 -9.35 -0.18
CA VAL A 49 -4.79 -8.55 0.81
C VAL A 49 -4.77 -9.31 2.12
N MET A 50 -4.37 -8.64 3.20
CA MET A 50 -4.44 -9.25 4.51
C MET A 50 -5.71 -8.80 5.23
N ASP A 51 -6.26 -9.72 6.01
CA ASP A 51 -7.45 -9.43 6.80
C ASP A 51 -7.04 -9.31 8.26
N VAL A 52 -7.21 -8.12 8.80
CA VAL A 52 -6.86 -7.85 10.21
C VAL A 52 -8.18 -7.63 10.94
N ARG A 53 -8.81 -8.72 11.33
CA ARG A 53 -10.07 -8.69 12.07
C ARG A 53 -11.12 -7.82 11.38
N GLY A 54 -11.34 -8.12 10.10
CA GLY A 54 -12.34 -7.43 9.30
C GLY A 54 -11.80 -6.22 8.54
N ARG A 55 -10.60 -5.77 8.84
CA ARG A 55 -9.99 -4.70 8.07
C ARG A 55 -9.14 -5.29 6.96
N LYS A 56 -9.40 -4.86 5.75
CA LYS A 56 -8.64 -5.32 4.57
C LYS A 56 -7.52 -4.34 4.31
N LEU A 57 -6.29 -4.83 4.38
CA LEU A 57 -5.10 -4.01 4.19
C LEU A 57 -4.18 -4.66 3.17
N ILE A 58 -3.40 -3.83 2.49
CA ILE A 58 -2.41 -4.30 1.54
C ILE A 58 -1.06 -3.85 2.08
N SER A 59 -0.17 -4.78 2.37
CA SER A 59 1.14 -4.44 2.90
C SER A 59 1.98 -3.76 1.82
N GLN A 60 2.98 -3.01 2.25
CA GLN A 60 3.92 -2.39 1.35
C GLN A 60 4.59 -3.45 0.46
N GLU A 61 4.94 -4.59 1.05
CA GLU A 61 5.55 -5.70 0.32
C GLU A 61 4.61 -6.27 -0.73
N ALA A 62 3.34 -6.48 -0.36
CA ALA A 62 2.37 -7.01 -1.31
C ALA A 62 2.15 -6.05 -2.47
N ALA A 63 2.12 -4.75 -2.17
CA ALA A 63 1.96 -3.74 -3.20
C ALA A 63 3.16 -3.74 -4.15
N ALA A 64 4.36 -3.84 -3.60
CA ALA A 64 5.58 -3.88 -4.43
C ALA A 64 5.61 -5.12 -5.30
N ASP A 65 5.28 -6.28 -4.74
CA ASP A 65 5.23 -7.53 -5.48
C ASP A 65 4.23 -7.44 -6.63
N TRP A 66 3.08 -6.84 -6.34
CA TRP A 66 2.04 -6.67 -7.36
C TRP A 66 2.52 -5.78 -8.49
N ARG A 67 3.20 -4.68 -8.18
CA ARG A 67 3.75 -3.81 -9.21
C ARG A 67 4.74 -4.55 -10.10
N HIS A 68 5.64 -5.32 -9.48
CA HIS A 68 6.63 -6.11 -10.21
C HIS A 68 5.96 -7.14 -11.12
N GLU A 69 4.93 -7.81 -10.61
CA GLU A 69 4.18 -8.76 -11.41
C GLU A 69 3.52 -8.11 -12.61
N ARG A 70 2.88 -6.96 -12.39
CA ARG A 70 2.18 -6.28 -13.47
C ARG A 70 3.17 -5.75 -14.51
N GLU A 71 4.33 -5.30 -14.06
CA GLU A 71 5.37 -4.83 -14.98
C GLU A 71 5.85 -5.95 -15.89
N ARG A 72 6.06 -7.13 -15.33
CA ARG A 72 6.52 -8.27 -16.11
C ARG A 72 5.45 -8.78 -17.07
N ALA A 73 4.21 -8.75 -16.65
CA ALA A 73 3.10 -9.25 -17.45
C ALA A 73 2.70 -8.28 -18.54
N GLY A 74 2.99 -7.01 -18.31
CA GLY A 74 2.63 -5.99 -19.27
C GLY A 74 3.70 -5.74 -20.26
#